data_d5b77b32a5e7ac93fbb1a97af26b44f2
#
_entry.id   d5b77b32a5e7ac93fbb1a97af26b44f2
#
_cell.length_a   1.000
_cell.length_b   1.000
_cell.length_c   1.000
_cell.angle_alpha   90.00
_cell.angle_beta   90.00
_cell.angle_gamma   90.00
#
_symmetry.space_group_name_H-M   'P 1'
#
loop_
_entity.id
_entity.type
_entity.pdbx_description
1 polymer ?
#
loop_
_entity_poly.entity_id
_entity_poly.type
_entity_poly.pdbx_seq_one_letter_code
_entity_poly.pdbx_strand_id
1 'polypeptide(L)'
;MEVLIERHADWTLEIWGEGELRTELEEQIRNNQLTNNIFLKGYTYDIFSPLYEASIFTLTSLFEGLPLVIIEAMSCGVPVVSYACPCGPQDIIADGHDGFLVPVNNEKVLADRICRLIEDKELRKEMGKAARLKAEQYDIKNIIPMWMELFNQLINEKRK
;
A
#
# COMPACT_ATOMS: atom_id res chain seq x y z
N MET A 1 1.74 -13.32 -9.09
CA MET A 1 1.01 -14.17 -8.12
C MET A 1 1.37 -15.65 -8.21
N GLU A 2 1.46 -16.27 -9.39
CA GLU A 2 1.82 -17.69 -9.54
C GLU A 2 3.06 -18.06 -8.70
N VAL A 3 4.17 -17.32 -8.87
CA VAL A 3 5.41 -17.56 -8.11
C VAL A 3 5.22 -17.45 -6.58
N LEU A 4 4.32 -16.58 -6.11
CA LEU A 4 4.02 -16.43 -4.68
C LEU A 4 3.26 -17.65 -4.15
N ILE A 5 2.26 -18.12 -4.90
CA ILE A 5 1.39 -19.23 -4.49
C ILE A 5 2.12 -20.57 -4.58
N GLU A 6 3.02 -20.77 -5.56
CA GLU A 6 3.88 -21.95 -5.61
C GLU A 6 4.75 -22.10 -4.35
N ARG A 7 5.18 -20.99 -3.75
CA ARG A 7 6.02 -20.99 -2.54
C ARG A 7 5.21 -20.91 -1.24
N HIS A 8 4.04 -20.27 -1.29
CA HIS A 8 3.24 -19.90 -0.12
C HIS A 8 1.74 -20.11 -0.40
N ALA A 9 1.34 -21.37 -0.61
CA ALA A 9 -0.02 -21.77 -0.99
C ALA A 9 -1.09 -21.45 0.08
N ASP A 10 -0.67 -21.18 1.31
CA ASP A 10 -1.51 -20.79 2.44
C ASP A 10 -1.82 -19.28 2.49
N TRP A 11 -1.18 -18.49 1.62
CA TRP A 11 -1.42 -17.05 1.54
C TRP A 11 -2.49 -16.71 0.52
N THR A 12 -3.22 -15.65 0.83
CA THR A 12 -4.30 -15.14 -0.02
C THR A 12 -4.06 -13.68 -0.40
N LEU A 13 -4.55 -13.30 -1.57
CA LEU A 13 -4.63 -11.92 -2.04
C LEU A 13 -6.08 -11.49 -2.08
N GLU A 14 -6.42 -10.42 -1.39
CA GLU A 14 -7.69 -9.74 -1.51
C GLU A 14 -7.52 -8.46 -2.33
N ILE A 15 -8.33 -8.29 -3.37
CA ILE A 15 -8.36 -7.11 -4.21
C ILE A 15 -9.67 -6.36 -3.92
N TRP A 16 -9.52 -5.19 -3.34
CA TRP A 16 -10.64 -4.33 -2.97
C TRP A 16 -10.82 -3.22 -4.00
N GLY A 17 -12.02 -3.05 -4.49
CA GLY A 17 -12.41 -2.09 -5.52
C GLY A 17 -13.32 -2.69 -6.57
N GLU A 18 -13.88 -1.84 -7.41
CA GLU A 18 -14.68 -2.22 -8.57
C GLU A 18 -14.14 -1.51 -9.81
N GLY A 19 -14.31 -2.14 -10.97
CA GLY A 19 -13.86 -1.57 -12.24
C GLY A 19 -14.26 -2.41 -13.44
N GLU A 20 -14.10 -1.84 -14.61
CA GLU A 20 -14.49 -2.46 -15.91
C GLU A 20 -13.75 -3.77 -16.18
N LEU A 21 -12.55 -3.94 -15.60
CA LEU A 21 -11.72 -5.14 -15.80
C LEU A 21 -12.08 -6.30 -14.88
N ARG A 22 -13.14 -6.19 -14.04
CA ARG A 22 -13.50 -7.24 -13.09
C ARG A 22 -13.69 -8.61 -13.76
N THR A 23 -14.46 -8.66 -14.84
CA THR A 23 -14.75 -9.92 -15.56
C THR A 23 -13.46 -10.54 -16.13
N GLU A 24 -12.58 -9.72 -16.69
CA GLU A 24 -11.30 -10.17 -17.22
C GLU A 24 -10.40 -10.74 -16.11
N LEU A 25 -10.34 -10.07 -14.94
CA LEU A 25 -9.59 -10.56 -13.78
C LEU A 25 -10.15 -11.88 -13.24
N GLU A 26 -11.47 -12.04 -13.20
CA GLU A 26 -12.12 -13.30 -12.80
C GLU A 26 -11.77 -14.44 -13.75
N GLU A 27 -11.68 -14.17 -15.07
CA GLU A 27 -11.25 -15.15 -16.06
C GLU A 27 -9.76 -15.50 -15.90
N GLN A 28 -8.90 -14.52 -15.69
CA GLN A 28 -7.48 -14.75 -15.42
C GLN A 28 -7.27 -15.60 -14.16
N ILE A 29 -7.99 -15.31 -13.07
CA ILE A 29 -7.93 -16.08 -11.83
C ILE A 29 -8.32 -17.54 -12.07
N ARG A 30 -9.40 -17.79 -12.82
CA ARG A 30 -9.86 -19.15 -13.15
C ARG A 30 -8.87 -19.89 -14.04
N ASN A 31 -8.41 -19.24 -15.11
CA ASN A 31 -7.50 -19.85 -16.08
C ASN A 31 -6.16 -20.25 -15.45
N ASN A 32 -5.70 -19.48 -14.47
CA ASN A 32 -4.46 -19.74 -13.72
C ASN A 32 -4.70 -20.61 -12.47
N GLN A 33 -5.92 -21.15 -12.26
CA GLN A 33 -6.27 -22.01 -11.13
C GLN A 33 -6.05 -21.35 -9.74
N LEU A 34 -6.21 -20.02 -9.66
CA LEU A 34 -5.93 -19.21 -8.47
C LEU A 34 -7.20 -18.87 -7.65
N THR A 35 -8.31 -19.54 -7.90
CA THR A 35 -9.62 -19.26 -7.26
C THR A 35 -9.65 -19.46 -5.75
N ASN A 36 -8.72 -20.26 -5.21
CA ASN A 36 -8.59 -20.47 -3.77
C ASN A 36 -7.66 -19.46 -3.09
N ASN A 37 -6.94 -18.64 -3.86
CA ASN A 37 -5.90 -17.75 -3.35
C ASN A 37 -6.15 -16.27 -3.66
N ILE A 38 -6.97 -15.94 -4.68
CA ILE A 38 -7.24 -14.57 -5.06
C ILE A 38 -8.74 -14.27 -4.99
N PHE A 39 -9.10 -13.23 -4.25
CA PHE A 39 -10.47 -12.84 -3.99
C PHE A 39 -10.72 -11.40 -4.42
N LEU A 40 -11.63 -11.17 -5.36
CA LEU A 40 -12.13 -9.86 -5.75
C LEU A 40 -13.26 -9.46 -4.79
N LYS A 41 -12.97 -8.67 -3.80
CA LYS A 41 -13.88 -8.33 -2.66
C LYS A 41 -14.88 -7.25 -3.00
N GLY A 42 -14.69 -6.50 -4.09
CA GLY A 42 -15.55 -5.39 -4.44
C GLY A 42 -15.26 -4.12 -3.63
N TYR A 43 -16.21 -3.19 -3.67
CA TYR A 43 -16.09 -1.90 -2.99
C TYR A 43 -16.37 -2.01 -1.50
N THR A 44 -15.65 -1.25 -0.69
CA THR A 44 -15.94 -1.08 0.74
C THR A 44 -15.99 0.39 1.14
N TYR A 45 -16.85 0.73 2.10
CA TYR A 45 -16.86 2.03 2.77
C TYR A 45 -15.93 2.07 4.00
N ASP A 46 -15.51 0.90 4.48
CA ASP A 46 -14.58 0.75 5.61
C ASP A 46 -13.33 0.01 5.14
N ILE A 47 -12.33 0.78 4.70
CA ILE A 47 -11.04 0.22 4.28
C ILE A 47 -10.19 -0.22 5.48
N PHE A 48 -10.44 0.32 6.66
CA PHE A 48 -9.63 0.00 7.83
C PHE A 48 -9.87 -1.43 8.33
N SER A 49 -11.10 -1.93 8.26
CA SER A 49 -11.42 -3.30 8.67
C SER A 49 -10.54 -4.35 7.95
N PRO A 50 -10.51 -4.42 6.61
CA PRO A 50 -9.60 -5.34 5.92
C PRO A 50 -8.12 -5.03 6.13
N LEU A 51 -7.72 -3.78 6.30
CA LEU A 51 -6.32 -3.43 6.58
C LEU A 51 -5.85 -3.94 7.94
N TYR A 52 -6.70 -3.93 8.98
CA TYR A 52 -6.34 -4.51 10.28
C TYR A 52 -6.14 -6.03 10.23
N GLU A 53 -6.75 -6.73 9.29
CA GLU A 53 -6.60 -8.17 9.08
C GLU A 53 -5.44 -8.50 8.14
N ALA A 54 -5.00 -7.53 7.33
CA ALA A 54 -3.94 -7.71 6.36
C ALA A 54 -2.56 -7.87 7.01
N SER A 55 -1.74 -8.73 6.45
CA SER A 55 -0.34 -8.91 6.86
C SER A 55 0.63 -8.06 6.03
N ILE A 56 0.29 -7.78 4.78
CA ILE A 56 1.08 -7.00 3.82
C ILE A 56 0.09 -6.24 2.94
N PHE A 57 0.36 -4.97 2.67
CA PHE A 57 -0.37 -4.19 1.66
C PHE A 57 0.49 -4.04 0.41
N THR A 58 -0.11 -4.16 -0.78
CA THR A 58 0.61 -3.96 -2.04
C THR A 58 -0.10 -2.98 -2.96
N LEU A 59 0.66 -2.06 -3.57
CA LEU A 59 0.17 -1.09 -4.55
C LEU A 59 0.98 -1.19 -5.84
N THR A 60 0.31 -1.57 -6.94
CA THR A 60 0.95 -1.75 -8.25
C THR A 60 0.54 -0.70 -9.27
N SER A 61 0.13 0.47 -8.81
CA SER A 61 -0.23 1.60 -9.66
C SER A 61 0.96 2.06 -10.50
N LEU A 62 0.69 2.40 -11.74
CA LEU A 62 1.70 2.96 -12.66
C LEU A 62 1.88 4.46 -12.48
N PHE A 63 0.88 5.11 -11.90
CA PHE A 63 0.86 6.55 -11.63
C PHE A 63 -0.03 6.84 -10.43
N GLU A 64 0.44 7.71 -9.53
CA GLU A 64 -0.30 8.20 -8.37
C GLU A 64 -0.05 9.70 -8.17
N GLY A 65 -0.93 10.36 -7.42
CA GLY A 65 -0.68 11.68 -6.85
C GLY A 65 -0.13 11.53 -5.42
N LEU A 66 -1.05 11.44 -4.46
CA LEU A 66 -0.74 11.05 -3.09
C LEU A 66 -1.62 9.84 -2.73
N PRO A 67 -1.09 8.61 -2.75
CA PRO A 67 -1.88 7.41 -2.50
C PRO A 67 -2.24 7.29 -1.02
N LEU A 68 -3.39 7.85 -0.62
CA LEU A 68 -3.84 7.82 0.77
C LEU A 68 -3.92 6.41 1.33
N VAL A 69 -4.23 5.43 0.50
CA VAL A 69 -4.33 4.02 0.91
C VAL A 69 -3.00 3.46 1.43
N ILE A 70 -1.85 3.99 1.00
CA ILE A 70 -0.54 3.66 1.60
C ILE A 70 -0.50 4.16 3.04
N ILE A 71 -0.88 5.42 3.27
CA ILE A 71 -0.90 6.03 4.61
C ILE A 71 -1.88 5.30 5.52
N GLU A 72 -3.04 4.91 4.99
CA GLU A 72 -4.05 4.13 5.69
C GLU A 72 -3.50 2.76 6.11
N ALA A 73 -2.87 2.02 5.19
CA ALA A 73 -2.22 0.74 5.50
C ALA A 73 -1.11 0.89 6.56
N MET A 74 -0.25 1.90 6.38
CA MET A 74 0.82 2.22 7.34
C MET A 74 0.26 2.58 8.72
N SER A 75 -0.85 3.32 8.80
CA SER A 75 -1.50 3.67 10.08
C SER A 75 -2.03 2.46 10.84
N CYS A 76 -2.43 1.40 10.11
CA CYS A 76 -2.80 0.10 10.68
C CYS A 76 -1.58 -0.75 11.10
N GLY A 77 -0.35 -0.28 10.82
CA GLY A 77 0.87 -1.03 11.09
C GLY A 77 1.13 -2.14 10.08
N VAL A 78 0.56 -2.03 8.88
CA VAL A 78 0.74 -2.98 7.77
C VAL A 78 1.90 -2.51 6.90
N PRO A 79 2.97 -3.31 6.73
CA PRO A 79 4.06 -2.96 5.85
C PRO A 79 3.60 -2.95 4.38
N VAL A 80 4.11 -1.99 3.63
CA VAL A 80 3.72 -1.73 2.25
C VAL A 80 4.79 -2.21 1.28
N VAL A 81 4.39 -2.88 0.19
CA VAL A 81 5.24 -3.13 -0.97
C VAL A 81 4.63 -2.42 -2.18
N SER A 82 5.27 -1.39 -2.68
CA SER A 82 4.69 -0.55 -3.74
C SER A 82 5.62 -0.40 -4.92
N TYR A 83 5.05 -0.24 -6.12
CA TYR A 83 5.81 0.31 -7.24
C TYR A 83 6.24 1.74 -6.91
N ALA A 84 7.49 2.06 -7.26
CA ALA A 84 8.07 3.40 -7.17
C ALA A 84 7.61 4.24 -8.37
N CYS A 85 6.28 4.36 -8.58
CA CYS A 85 5.75 5.20 -9.63
C CYS A 85 6.01 6.68 -9.32
N PRO A 86 6.04 7.55 -10.36
CA PRO A 86 6.23 8.99 -10.16
C PRO A 86 5.17 9.56 -9.20
N CYS A 87 5.65 10.36 -8.25
CA CYS A 87 4.88 10.98 -7.16
C CYS A 87 4.32 9.95 -6.13
N GLY A 88 4.11 10.39 -4.93
CA GLY A 88 3.41 9.68 -3.87
C GLY A 88 4.18 8.54 -3.20
N PRO A 89 4.28 7.31 -3.74
CA PRO A 89 4.91 6.21 -3.00
C PRO A 89 6.33 6.49 -2.54
N GLN A 90 7.16 7.13 -3.38
CA GLN A 90 8.54 7.49 -3.05
C GLN A 90 8.65 8.61 -2.00
N ASP A 91 7.60 9.43 -1.86
CA ASP A 91 7.56 10.52 -0.88
C ASP A 91 7.07 10.01 0.49
N ILE A 92 6.35 8.89 0.50
CA ILE A 92 5.75 8.30 1.70
C ILE A 92 6.64 7.22 2.29
N ILE A 93 7.14 6.29 1.46
CA ILE A 93 7.85 5.08 1.89
C ILE A 93 9.37 5.31 1.92
N ALA A 94 9.99 5.01 3.05
CA ALA A 94 11.45 4.87 3.17
C ALA A 94 11.82 3.40 2.88
N ASP A 95 12.34 3.15 1.66
CA ASP A 95 12.64 1.80 1.18
C ASP A 95 13.49 0.98 2.15
N GLY A 96 13.04 -0.21 2.47
CA GLY A 96 13.69 -1.15 3.37
C GLY A 96 13.52 -0.84 4.86
N HIS A 97 12.86 0.28 5.24
CA HIS A 97 12.63 0.66 6.62
C HIS A 97 11.14 0.54 7.03
N ASP A 98 10.25 1.25 6.37
CA ASP A 98 8.82 1.27 6.67
C ASP A 98 7.95 0.69 5.56
N GLY A 99 8.58 0.17 4.51
CA GLY A 99 8.00 -0.50 3.36
C GLY A 99 9.07 -0.86 2.34
N PHE A 100 8.65 -1.40 1.20
CA PHE A 100 9.52 -1.64 0.06
C PHE A 100 9.04 -0.88 -1.17
N LEU A 101 9.98 -0.22 -1.85
CA LEU A 101 9.79 0.38 -3.16
C LEU A 101 10.38 -0.53 -4.23
N VAL A 102 9.62 -0.77 -5.28
CA VAL A 102 9.98 -1.67 -6.38
C VAL A 102 9.92 -0.91 -7.70
N PRO A 103 10.87 -1.07 -8.61
CA PRO A 103 10.77 -0.46 -9.94
C PRO A 103 9.45 -0.82 -10.63
N VAL A 104 8.82 0.16 -11.27
CA VAL A 104 7.56 -0.02 -12.00
C VAL A 104 7.69 -1.16 -13.02
N ASN A 105 6.68 -2.01 -13.11
CA ASN A 105 6.63 -3.19 -13.98
C ASN A 105 7.71 -4.25 -13.68
N ASN A 106 8.35 -4.23 -12.52
CA ASN A 106 9.26 -5.28 -12.11
C ASN A 106 8.56 -6.29 -11.18
N GLU A 107 7.73 -7.14 -11.77
CA GLU A 107 6.93 -8.13 -11.05
C GLU A 107 7.79 -9.13 -10.27
N LYS A 108 8.98 -9.45 -10.79
CA LYS A 108 9.91 -10.37 -10.12
C LYS A 108 10.39 -9.78 -8.79
N VAL A 109 10.86 -8.53 -8.79
CA VAL A 109 11.31 -7.86 -7.57
C VAL A 109 10.12 -7.65 -6.63
N LEU A 110 8.93 -7.34 -7.14
CA LEU A 110 7.71 -7.23 -6.32
C LEU A 110 7.44 -8.54 -5.58
N ALA A 111 7.43 -9.67 -6.30
CA ALA A 111 7.23 -10.98 -5.73
C ALA A 111 8.31 -11.32 -4.68
N ASP A 112 9.58 -11.05 -4.97
CA ASP A 112 10.69 -11.29 -4.04
C ASP A 112 10.55 -10.49 -2.75
N ARG A 113 10.11 -9.21 -2.82
CA ARG A 113 9.87 -8.38 -1.63
C ARG A 113 8.69 -8.87 -0.80
N ILE A 114 7.61 -9.30 -1.45
CA ILE A 114 6.45 -9.89 -0.77
C ILE A 114 6.86 -11.21 -0.11
N CYS A 115 7.55 -12.13 -0.81
CA CYS A 115 8.07 -13.37 -0.23
C CYS A 115 8.93 -13.11 1.01
N ARG A 116 9.82 -12.13 0.94
CA ARG A 116 10.67 -11.77 2.08
C ARG A 116 9.85 -11.39 3.31
N LEU A 117 8.75 -10.63 3.13
CA LEU A 117 7.86 -10.29 4.24
C LEU A 117 7.01 -11.49 4.70
N ILE A 118 6.68 -12.42 3.81
CA ILE A 118 5.98 -13.65 4.17
C ILE A 118 6.88 -14.53 5.05
N GLU A 119 8.12 -14.72 4.64
CA GLU A 119 9.09 -15.65 5.24
C GLU A 119 9.69 -15.12 6.54
N ASP A 120 9.84 -13.78 6.67
CA ASP A 120 10.41 -13.14 7.85
C ASP A 120 9.33 -12.38 8.64
N LYS A 121 8.74 -13.07 9.61
CA LYS A 121 7.69 -12.51 10.47
C LYS A 121 8.19 -11.36 11.34
N GLU A 122 9.43 -11.41 11.79
CA GLU A 122 9.99 -10.34 12.63
C GLU A 122 10.28 -9.09 11.78
N LEU A 123 10.86 -9.24 10.60
CA LEU A 123 11.02 -8.13 9.65
C LEU A 123 9.66 -7.49 9.33
N ARG A 124 8.65 -8.31 9.02
CA ARG A 124 7.29 -7.81 8.73
C ARG A 124 6.72 -7.00 9.88
N LYS A 125 6.91 -7.47 11.12
CA LYS A 125 6.44 -6.80 12.32
C LYS A 125 7.19 -5.49 12.60
N GLU A 126 8.53 -5.49 12.48
CA GLU A 126 9.35 -4.30 12.69
C GLU A 126 9.06 -3.23 11.63
N MET A 127 8.95 -3.63 10.37
CA MET A 127 8.58 -2.73 9.27
C MET A 127 7.17 -2.15 9.47
N GLY A 128 6.20 -2.95 9.91
CA GLY A 128 4.86 -2.46 10.24
C GLY A 128 4.84 -1.45 11.38
N LYS A 129 5.67 -1.64 12.42
CA LYS A 129 5.83 -0.64 13.48
C LYS A 129 6.42 0.68 12.97
N ALA A 130 7.46 0.58 12.12
CA ALA A 130 8.08 1.77 11.51
C ALA A 130 7.07 2.49 10.60
N ALA A 131 6.29 1.75 9.81
CA ALA A 131 5.21 2.26 8.98
C ALA A 131 4.19 3.05 9.80
N ARG A 132 3.73 2.49 10.93
CA ARG A 132 2.76 3.16 11.80
C ARG A 132 3.30 4.47 12.37
N LEU A 133 4.54 4.49 12.83
CA LEU A 133 5.20 5.72 13.31
C LEU A 133 5.32 6.78 12.21
N LYS A 134 5.64 6.35 10.98
CA LYS A 134 5.72 7.24 9.83
C LYS A 134 4.36 7.84 9.49
N ALA A 135 3.29 7.05 9.54
CA ALA A 135 1.93 7.49 9.25
C ALA A 135 1.45 8.60 10.19
N GLU A 136 1.94 8.68 11.43
CA GLU A 136 1.61 9.75 12.38
C GLU A 136 1.93 11.15 11.84
N GLN A 137 2.90 11.28 10.94
CA GLN A 137 3.26 12.56 10.32
C GLN A 137 2.12 13.12 9.46
N TYR A 138 1.24 12.26 8.96
CA TYR A 138 0.08 12.59 8.12
C TYR A 138 -1.21 12.77 8.93
N ASP A 139 -1.15 12.65 10.27
CA ASP A 139 -2.30 12.91 11.13
C ASP A 139 -2.75 14.37 10.99
N ILE A 140 -4.06 14.57 10.96
CA ILE A 140 -4.68 15.90 10.80
C ILE A 140 -4.18 16.92 11.82
N LYS A 141 -3.87 16.47 13.06
CA LYS A 141 -3.30 17.35 14.11
C LYS A 141 -1.92 17.91 13.76
N ASN A 142 -1.17 17.23 12.88
CA ASN A 142 0.15 17.67 12.40
C ASN A 142 0.03 18.49 11.10
N ILE A 143 -0.93 18.14 10.25
CA ILE A 143 -1.13 18.80 8.94
C ILE A 143 -1.84 20.15 9.06
N ILE A 144 -2.86 20.28 9.92
CA ILE A 144 -3.61 21.56 10.09
C ILE A 144 -2.69 22.72 10.46
N PRO A 145 -1.77 22.62 11.43
CA PRO A 145 -0.88 23.72 11.78
C PRO A 145 -0.04 24.21 10.59
N MET A 146 0.44 23.30 9.72
CA MET A 146 1.20 23.65 8.52
C MET A 146 0.38 24.50 7.55
N TRP A 147 -0.88 24.13 7.32
CA TRP A 147 -1.81 24.93 6.50
C TRP A 147 -2.10 26.29 7.11
N MET A 148 -2.32 26.36 8.43
CA MET A 148 -2.56 27.61 9.14
C MET A 148 -1.38 28.56 9.05
N GLU A 149 -0.17 28.04 9.18
CA GLU A 149 1.06 28.82 9.01
C GLU A 149 1.18 29.37 7.58
N LEU A 150 1.00 28.53 6.56
CA LEU A 150 1.03 28.95 5.16
C LEU A 150 -0.01 30.05 4.87
N PHE A 151 -1.25 29.90 5.34
CA PHE A 151 -2.28 30.91 5.14
C PHE A 151 -1.93 32.23 5.82
N ASN A 152 -1.38 32.20 7.03
CA ASN A 152 -0.95 33.41 7.73
C ASN A 152 0.19 34.14 6.99
N GLN A 153 1.16 33.38 6.44
CA GLN A 153 2.24 33.93 5.64
C GLN A 153 1.69 34.64 4.40
N LEU A 154 0.83 34.01 3.63
CA LEU A 154 0.23 34.56 2.42
C LEU A 154 -0.63 35.82 2.69
N ILE A 155 -1.35 35.84 3.81
CA ILE A 155 -2.15 37.05 4.23
C ILE A 155 -1.21 38.20 4.56
N ASN A 156 -0.11 37.96 5.27
CA ASN A 156 0.84 39.01 5.65
C ASN A 156 1.64 39.53 4.47
N GLU A 157 1.95 38.73 3.46
CA GLU A 157 2.60 39.16 2.22
C GLU A 157 1.70 40.10 1.41
N LYS A 158 0.37 39.85 1.34
CA LYS A 158 -0.58 40.69 0.63
C LYS A 158 -0.86 42.02 1.33
N ARG A 159 -0.48 42.20 2.60
CA ARG A 159 -0.68 43.42 3.37
C ARG A 159 0.50 44.39 3.30
N LYS A 160 1.61 43.96 2.66
CA LYS A 160 2.77 44.80 2.32
C LYS A 160 2.64 45.34 0.89
#